data_f54a1f99775adc940c82ea332ee27314
#
_entry.id   f54a1f99775adc940c82ea332ee27314
#
_cell.length_a   1.000
_cell.length_b   1.000
_cell.length_c   1.000
_cell.angle_alpha   90.00
_cell.angle_beta   90.00
_cell.angle_gamma   90.00
#
_symmetry.space_group_name_H-M   'P 1'
#
loop_
_entity.id
_entity.type
_entity.pdbx_description
1 polymer ?
#
loop_
_entity_poly.entity_id
_entity_poly.type
_entity_poly.pdbx_seq_one_letter_code
_entity_poly.pdbx_strand_id
1 'polypeptide(L)'
;KAYQMKMEAIKRQGERVDLTSRQVGEKLSVTKVAKDAGESERQIHRILRLNNLEPPLIDKVDAGKLAFTPAVELSYLKPEEQQWLDTALENTQQTPSLSQAQRMKRESKQGTLSEQGIMEIMTENKQTIPVKGSVVLPQEKLTKYFPRSYTTEQMEKVIFKLLDYWMRKRQMSQER
;
A
#
# COMPACT_ATOMS: atom_id res chain seq x y z
N LYS A 1 -13.30 -15.50 -4.22
CA LYS A 1 -14.03 -16.82 -4.34
C LYS A 1 -14.47 -17.08 -5.78
N ALA A 2 -15.19 -16.16 -6.48
CA ALA A 2 -15.71 -16.41 -7.84
C ALA A 2 -14.61 -16.79 -8.85
N TYR A 3 -13.50 -16.06 -8.92
CA TYR A 3 -12.39 -16.37 -9.83
C TYR A 3 -11.71 -17.71 -9.49
N GLN A 4 -11.59 -18.06 -8.21
CA GLN A 4 -11.04 -19.35 -7.80
C GLN A 4 -11.94 -20.50 -8.27
N MET A 5 -13.25 -20.39 -8.04
CA MET A 5 -14.23 -21.39 -8.49
C MET A 5 -14.20 -21.54 -10.02
N LYS A 6 -14.09 -20.42 -10.76
CA LYS A 6 -13.97 -20.43 -12.22
C LYS A 6 -12.68 -21.13 -12.68
N MET A 7 -11.56 -20.88 -12.01
CA MET A 7 -10.29 -21.57 -12.30
C MET A 7 -10.36 -23.07 -12.02
N GLU A 8 -10.96 -23.47 -10.91
CA GLU A 8 -11.13 -24.89 -10.56
C GLU A 8 -12.03 -25.61 -11.57
N ALA A 9 -13.11 -24.94 -12.02
CA ALA A 9 -13.99 -25.49 -13.04
C ALA A 9 -13.25 -25.70 -14.38
N ILE A 10 -12.40 -24.74 -14.78
CA ILE A 10 -11.58 -24.85 -16.00
C ILE A 10 -10.51 -25.94 -15.86
N LYS A 11 -9.88 -26.08 -14.70
CA LYS A 11 -8.92 -27.16 -14.42
C LYS A 11 -9.57 -28.54 -14.58
N ARG A 12 -10.79 -28.73 -14.02
CA ARG A 12 -11.55 -29.99 -14.14
C ARG A 12 -11.92 -30.32 -15.58
N GLN A 13 -12.20 -29.32 -16.41
CA GLN A 13 -12.49 -29.53 -17.85
C GLN A 13 -11.23 -29.93 -18.64
N GLY A 14 -10.02 -29.52 -18.18
CA GLY A 14 -8.74 -29.88 -18.79
C GLY A 14 -8.14 -31.21 -18.34
N GLU A 15 -8.69 -31.86 -17.32
CA GLU A 15 -8.17 -33.12 -16.74
C GLU A 15 -8.28 -34.36 -17.65
N ARG A 16 -8.93 -34.20 -18.80
CA ARG A 16 -9.01 -35.28 -19.85
C ARG A 16 -7.83 -35.30 -20.81
N VAL A 17 -6.87 -34.41 -20.71
CA VAL A 17 -5.70 -34.33 -21.61
C VAL A 17 -4.42 -34.32 -20.80
N ASP A 18 -3.85 -35.52 -20.69
CA ASP A 18 -2.45 -35.88 -20.43
C ASP A 18 -1.70 -35.21 -19.25
N LEU A 19 -1.13 -36.11 -18.44
CA LEU A 19 -0.46 -35.92 -17.14
C LEU A 19 0.87 -35.14 -17.15
N THR A 20 1.19 -34.35 -18.14
CA THR A 20 2.55 -33.80 -18.30
C THR A 20 2.74 -32.33 -17.95
N SER A 21 1.86 -31.63 -17.28
CA SER A 21 2.32 -30.50 -16.47
C SER A 21 1.18 -29.75 -15.75
N ARG A 22 1.13 -29.95 -14.44
CA ARG A 22 0.33 -29.12 -13.52
C ARG A 22 0.53 -27.62 -13.73
N GLN A 23 1.76 -27.20 -14.05
CA GLN A 23 2.11 -25.78 -14.30
C GLN A 23 1.54 -25.23 -15.61
N VAL A 24 1.43 -26.02 -16.66
CA VAL A 24 0.85 -25.59 -17.94
C VAL A 24 -0.67 -25.46 -17.84
N GLY A 25 -1.34 -26.39 -17.16
CA GLY A 25 -2.79 -26.33 -16.91
C GLY A 25 -3.20 -25.12 -16.06
N GLU A 26 -2.35 -24.74 -15.07
CA GLU A 26 -2.59 -23.57 -14.24
C GLU A 26 -2.44 -22.26 -15.01
N LYS A 27 -1.40 -22.12 -15.83
CA LYS A 27 -1.21 -20.98 -16.72
C LYS A 27 -2.37 -20.82 -17.71
N LEU A 28 -2.78 -21.89 -18.39
CA LEU A 28 -3.88 -21.86 -19.35
C LEU A 28 -5.21 -21.45 -18.70
N SER A 29 -5.47 -21.87 -17.45
CA SER A 29 -6.69 -21.51 -16.74
C SER A 29 -6.69 -20.04 -16.32
N VAL A 30 -5.54 -19.49 -15.89
CA VAL A 30 -5.42 -18.05 -15.55
C VAL A 30 -5.60 -17.18 -16.80
N THR A 31 -4.92 -17.52 -17.90
CA THR A 31 -5.02 -16.80 -19.18
C THR A 31 -6.47 -16.75 -19.67
N LYS A 32 -7.18 -17.89 -19.59
CA LYS A 32 -8.59 -17.96 -20.00
C LYS A 32 -9.50 -17.11 -19.12
N VAL A 33 -9.32 -17.20 -17.80
CA VAL A 33 -10.09 -16.38 -16.83
C VAL A 33 -9.81 -14.89 -17.03
N ALA A 34 -8.54 -14.52 -17.24
CA ALA A 34 -8.13 -13.14 -17.49
C ALA A 34 -8.81 -12.58 -18.77
N LYS A 35 -8.75 -13.34 -19.86
CA LYS A 35 -9.39 -12.96 -21.13
C LYS A 35 -10.91 -12.80 -20.99
N ASP A 36 -11.57 -13.75 -20.33
CA ASP A 36 -13.02 -13.72 -20.12
C ASP A 36 -13.46 -12.57 -19.20
N ALA A 37 -12.60 -12.15 -18.27
CA ALA A 37 -12.86 -11.07 -17.33
C ALA A 37 -12.45 -9.68 -17.87
N GLY A 38 -11.72 -9.61 -18.99
CA GLY A 38 -11.15 -8.36 -19.50
C GLY A 38 -10.02 -7.82 -18.63
N GLU A 39 -9.38 -8.69 -17.82
CA GLU A 39 -8.35 -8.34 -16.86
C GLU A 39 -6.98 -8.89 -17.28
N SER A 40 -5.90 -8.34 -16.73
CA SER A 40 -4.56 -8.93 -16.91
C SER A 40 -4.38 -10.18 -16.06
N GLU A 41 -3.56 -11.13 -16.50
CA GLU A 41 -3.19 -12.33 -15.71
C GLU A 41 -2.62 -11.94 -14.36
N ARG A 42 -1.80 -10.86 -14.33
CA ARG A 42 -1.25 -10.32 -13.09
C ARG A 42 -2.33 -9.87 -12.11
N GLN A 43 -3.41 -9.26 -12.61
CA GLN A 43 -4.53 -8.83 -11.78
C GLN A 43 -5.29 -10.04 -11.24
N ILE A 44 -5.52 -11.07 -12.05
CA ILE A 44 -6.14 -12.32 -11.59
C ILE A 44 -5.31 -12.97 -10.47
N HIS A 45 -3.98 -13.06 -10.61
CA HIS A 45 -3.12 -13.58 -9.55
C HIS A 45 -3.22 -12.77 -8.26
N ARG A 46 -3.28 -11.45 -8.34
CA ARG A 46 -3.46 -10.57 -7.17
C ARG A 46 -4.81 -10.81 -6.48
N ILE A 47 -5.89 -10.94 -7.26
CA ILE A 47 -7.23 -11.22 -6.72
C ILE A 47 -7.27 -12.60 -6.06
N LEU A 48 -6.68 -13.62 -6.70
CA LEU A 48 -6.60 -14.96 -6.13
C LEU A 48 -5.79 -14.97 -4.83
N ARG A 49 -4.76 -14.13 -4.74
CA ARG A 49 -3.93 -14.03 -3.53
C ARG A 49 -4.71 -13.57 -2.31
N LEU A 50 -5.76 -12.73 -2.48
CA LEU A 50 -6.63 -12.30 -1.38
C LEU A 50 -7.33 -13.47 -0.67
N ASN A 51 -7.50 -14.62 -1.33
CA ASN A 51 -8.09 -15.81 -0.68
C ASN A 51 -7.21 -16.37 0.45
N ASN A 52 -5.97 -15.91 0.58
CA ASN A 52 -5.08 -16.28 1.67
C ASN A 52 -5.17 -15.32 2.87
N LEU A 53 -6.05 -14.33 2.81
CA LEU A 53 -6.39 -13.51 3.97
C LEU A 53 -7.37 -14.25 4.88
N GLU A 54 -7.23 -14.03 6.17
CA GLU A 54 -8.22 -14.45 7.16
C GLU A 54 -9.56 -13.74 6.92
N PRO A 55 -10.70 -14.41 7.21
CA PRO A 55 -12.04 -13.89 6.92
C PRO A 55 -12.29 -12.44 7.39
N PRO A 56 -11.88 -12.01 8.62
CA PRO A 56 -12.10 -10.64 9.08
C PRO A 56 -11.39 -9.59 8.20
N LEU A 57 -10.21 -9.93 7.67
CA LEU A 57 -9.47 -9.03 6.78
C LEU A 57 -10.11 -8.97 5.38
N ILE A 58 -10.66 -10.09 4.88
CA ILE A 58 -11.43 -10.10 3.62
C ILE A 58 -12.65 -9.19 3.74
N ASP A 59 -13.40 -9.30 4.84
CA ASP A 59 -14.57 -8.48 5.10
C ASP A 59 -14.22 -6.98 5.15
N LYS A 60 -13.06 -6.64 5.71
CA LYS A 60 -12.55 -5.26 5.69
C LYS A 60 -12.16 -4.78 4.28
N VAL A 61 -11.68 -5.68 3.41
CA VAL A 61 -11.42 -5.36 1.99
C VAL A 61 -12.73 -5.13 1.24
N ASP A 62 -13.70 -6.01 1.43
CA ASP A 62 -15.01 -5.92 0.77
C ASP A 62 -15.80 -4.68 1.22
N ALA A 63 -15.65 -4.29 2.49
CA ALA A 63 -16.21 -3.06 3.05
C ALA A 63 -15.45 -1.78 2.62
N GLY A 64 -14.38 -1.89 1.83
CA GLY A 64 -13.56 -0.74 1.41
C GLY A 64 -12.70 -0.13 2.52
N LYS A 65 -12.69 -0.74 3.72
CA LYS A 65 -11.87 -0.28 4.85
C LYS A 65 -10.40 -0.61 4.68
N LEU A 66 -10.06 -1.68 3.98
CA LEU A 66 -8.69 -2.07 3.66
C LEU A 66 -8.49 -2.01 2.14
N ALA A 67 -7.57 -1.17 1.68
CA ALA A 67 -7.33 -1.00 0.26
C ALA A 67 -6.74 -2.27 -0.39
N PHE A 68 -7.15 -2.58 -1.62
CA PHE A 68 -6.78 -3.78 -2.37
C PHE A 68 -5.26 -4.02 -2.44
N THR A 69 -4.48 -2.98 -2.75
CA THR A 69 -3.03 -3.14 -2.95
C THR A 69 -2.27 -3.48 -1.66
N PRO A 70 -2.48 -2.79 -0.51
CA PRO A 70 -1.98 -3.26 0.78
C PRO A 70 -2.47 -4.66 1.15
N ALA A 71 -3.75 -4.98 0.93
CA ALA A 71 -4.32 -6.29 1.25
C ALA A 71 -3.60 -7.44 0.53
N VAL A 72 -3.22 -7.26 -0.73
CA VAL A 72 -2.42 -8.25 -1.48
C VAL A 72 -1.05 -8.47 -0.83
N GLU A 73 -0.39 -7.43 -0.33
CA GLU A 73 0.89 -7.57 0.39
C GLU A 73 0.72 -8.25 1.75
N LEU A 74 -0.36 -7.93 2.47
CA LEU A 74 -0.68 -8.50 3.78
C LEU A 74 -1.10 -9.98 3.70
N SER A 75 -1.61 -10.44 2.56
CA SER A 75 -1.93 -11.85 2.33
C SER A 75 -0.69 -12.78 2.31
N TYR A 76 0.51 -12.24 2.41
CA TYR A 76 1.75 -13.00 2.58
C TYR A 76 2.13 -13.23 4.04
N LEU A 77 1.42 -12.60 4.98
CA LEU A 77 1.60 -12.80 6.41
C LEU A 77 1.10 -14.20 6.81
N LYS A 78 1.67 -14.73 7.90
CA LYS A 78 1.20 -15.97 8.51
C LYS A 78 -0.19 -15.75 9.15
N PRO A 79 -1.00 -16.80 9.33
CA PRO A 79 -2.33 -16.67 9.96
C PRO A 79 -2.31 -15.95 11.31
N GLU A 80 -1.35 -16.26 12.18
CA GLU A 80 -1.17 -15.61 13.48
C GLU A 80 -0.87 -14.12 13.35
N GLU A 81 0.02 -13.75 12.41
CA GLU A 81 0.37 -12.37 12.13
C GLU A 81 -0.81 -11.57 11.54
N GLN A 82 -1.68 -12.23 10.79
CA GLN A 82 -2.92 -11.63 10.27
C GLN A 82 -3.93 -11.37 11.40
N GLN A 83 -4.00 -12.21 12.42
CA GLN A 83 -4.83 -11.97 13.61
C GLN A 83 -4.31 -10.77 14.41
N TRP A 84 -2.98 -10.66 14.61
CA TRP A 84 -2.40 -9.49 15.27
C TRP A 84 -2.67 -8.21 14.48
N LEU A 85 -2.60 -8.28 13.15
CA LEU A 85 -2.94 -7.16 12.29
C LEU A 85 -4.41 -6.77 12.41
N ASP A 86 -5.32 -7.73 12.47
CA ASP A 86 -6.74 -7.47 12.63
C ASP A 86 -7.03 -6.73 13.94
N THR A 87 -6.43 -7.19 15.04
CA THR A 87 -6.48 -6.52 16.35
C THR A 87 -5.90 -5.11 16.28
N ALA A 88 -4.76 -4.92 15.59
CA ALA A 88 -4.15 -3.60 15.44
C ALA A 88 -5.02 -2.63 14.61
N LEU A 89 -5.70 -3.12 13.57
CA LEU A 89 -6.66 -2.32 12.79
C LEU A 89 -7.84 -1.84 13.64
N GLU A 90 -8.35 -2.71 14.52
CA GLU A 90 -9.45 -2.36 15.42
C GLU A 90 -9.02 -1.34 16.49
N ASN A 91 -7.85 -1.53 17.08
CA ASN A 91 -7.33 -0.65 18.12
C ASN A 91 -6.95 0.74 17.58
N THR A 92 -6.35 0.81 16.41
CA THR A 92 -5.85 2.09 15.86
C THR A 92 -6.90 2.81 15.00
N GLN A 93 -7.93 2.11 14.54
CA GLN A 93 -8.91 2.62 13.54
C GLN A 93 -8.23 3.17 12.28
N GLN A 94 -7.01 2.76 12.03
CA GLN A 94 -6.20 3.15 10.86
C GLN A 94 -5.98 1.97 9.93
N THR A 95 -5.76 2.27 8.66
CA THR A 95 -5.42 1.26 7.66
C THR A 95 -3.99 1.42 7.21
N PRO A 96 -3.25 0.30 7.04
CA PRO A 96 -1.87 0.36 6.65
C PRO A 96 -1.72 0.90 5.22
N SER A 97 -0.74 1.75 5.04
CA SER A 97 -0.28 2.17 3.72
C SER A 97 0.41 1.01 3.00
N LEU A 98 0.62 1.14 1.69
CA LEU A 98 1.38 0.15 0.92
C LEU A 98 2.79 -0.07 1.47
N SER A 99 3.47 1.00 1.89
CA SER A 99 4.83 0.92 2.46
C SER A 99 4.85 0.16 3.79
N GLN A 100 3.86 0.38 4.66
CA GLN A 100 3.70 -0.35 5.91
C GLN A 100 3.40 -1.84 5.66
N ALA A 101 2.49 -2.15 4.72
CA ALA A 101 2.19 -3.53 4.35
C ALA A 101 3.40 -4.27 3.77
N GLN A 102 4.20 -3.62 2.94
CA GLN A 102 5.44 -4.18 2.40
C GLN A 102 6.50 -4.38 3.49
N ARG A 103 6.58 -3.49 4.47
CA ARG A 103 7.47 -3.66 5.62
C ARG A 103 7.05 -4.85 6.46
N MET A 104 5.78 -4.98 6.83
CA MET A 104 5.25 -6.14 7.56
C MET A 104 5.54 -7.45 6.82
N LYS A 105 5.30 -7.51 5.52
CA LYS A 105 5.62 -8.68 4.69
C LYS A 105 7.11 -9.02 4.72
N ARG A 106 8.00 -8.03 4.67
CA ARG A 106 9.45 -8.24 4.72
C ARG A 106 9.86 -8.79 6.07
N GLU A 107 9.38 -8.22 7.16
CA GLU A 107 9.66 -8.65 8.53
C GLU A 107 9.08 -10.04 8.83
N SER A 108 7.88 -10.35 8.32
CA SER A 108 7.29 -11.68 8.37
C SER A 108 8.17 -12.75 7.68
N LYS A 109 8.70 -12.42 6.49
CA LYS A 109 9.63 -13.32 5.78
C LYS A 109 10.93 -13.56 6.55
N GLN A 110 11.38 -12.58 7.31
CA GLN A 110 12.57 -12.67 8.17
C GLN A 110 12.29 -13.37 9.50
N GLY A 111 11.01 -13.59 9.83
CA GLY A 111 10.59 -14.15 11.11
C GLY A 111 10.75 -13.18 12.30
N THR A 112 10.88 -11.89 12.02
CA THR A 112 11.08 -10.83 13.03
C THR A 112 9.80 -10.06 13.34
N LEU A 113 8.70 -10.27 12.58
CA LEU A 113 7.44 -9.60 12.82
C LEU A 113 6.80 -10.09 14.10
N SER A 114 6.44 -9.16 14.97
CA SER A 114 5.74 -9.40 16.24
C SER A 114 4.47 -8.57 16.30
N GLU A 115 3.56 -8.88 17.25
CA GLU A 115 2.37 -8.09 17.50
C GLU A 115 2.71 -6.63 17.81
N GLN A 116 3.72 -6.41 18.66
CA GLN A 116 4.21 -5.06 18.98
C GLN A 116 4.79 -4.37 17.75
N GLY A 117 5.54 -5.08 16.92
CA GLY A 117 6.08 -4.56 15.66
C GLY A 117 4.99 -4.11 14.69
N ILE A 118 3.87 -4.85 14.61
CA ILE A 118 2.71 -4.44 13.81
C ILE A 118 2.11 -3.14 14.36
N MET A 119 1.92 -3.03 15.68
CA MET A 119 1.41 -1.82 16.32
C MET A 119 2.31 -0.62 16.10
N GLU A 120 3.64 -0.80 16.21
CA GLU A 120 4.62 0.25 15.93
C GLU A 120 4.53 0.72 14.48
N ILE A 121 4.51 -0.21 13.52
CA ILE A 121 4.38 0.10 12.09
C ILE A 121 3.07 0.84 11.80
N MET A 122 1.97 0.44 12.45
CA MET A 122 0.65 1.06 12.26
C MET A 122 0.58 2.47 12.86
N THR A 123 1.21 2.69 14.01
CA THR A 123 1.21 3.97 14.73
C THR A 123 2.32 4.91 14.30
N GLU A 124 3.31 4.42 13.54
CA GLU A 124 4.31 5.30 12.93
C GLU A 124 3.58 6.43 12.20
N ASN A 125 3.74 7.64 12.70
CA ASN A 125 3.30 8.82 11.97
C ASN A 125 3.80 8.68 10.54
N LYS A 126 2.92 8.87 9.57
CA LYS A 126 3.29 9.01 8.16
C LYS A 126 4.25 10.20 8.06
N GLN A 127 5.49 10.00 8.45
CA GLN A 127 6.55 10.91 8.06
C GLN A 127 6.49 10.88 6.54
N THR A 128 6.02 11.96 5.98
CA THR A 128 6.15 12.21 4.55
C THR A 128 7.62 11.99 4.26
N ILE A 129 7.94 10.80 3.67
CA ILE A 129 9.30 10.52 3.20
C ILE A 129 9.58 11.68 2.25
N PRO A 130 10.52 12.57 2.55
CA PRO A 130 10.77 13.70 1.66
C PRO A 130 11.11 13.11 0.29
N VAL A 131 10.28 13.40 -0.69
CA VAL A 131 10.57 13.05 -2.08
C VAL A 131 11.96 13.60 -2.36
N LYS A 132 12.85 12.78 -2.92
CA LYS A 132 14.24 13.18 -3.21
C LYS A 132 14.20 14.55 -3.93
N GLY A 133 14.69 15.61 -3.27
CA GLY A 133 14.61 17.00 -3.76
C GLY A 133 13.47 17.85 -3.16
N SER A 134 12.65 17.33 -2.21
CA SER A 134 11.68 18.14 -1.48
C SER A 134 12.28 18.67 -0.17
N VAL A 135 11.94 19.91 0.17
CA VAL A 135 12.26 20.52 1.46
C VAL A 135 10.99 20.50 2.31
N VAL A 136 11.01 19.73 3.40
CA VAL A 136 9.89 19.70 4.37
C VAL A 136 10.20 20.72 5.47
N LEU A 137 9.32 21.71 5.63
CA LEU A 137 9.41 22.70 6.69
C LEU A 137 8.50 22.26 7.85
N PRO A 138 9.05 21.92 9.03
CA PRO A 138 8.26 21.54 10.19
C PRO A 138 7.32 22.69 10.61
N GLN A 139 6.05 22.37 10.84
CA GLN A 139 5.04 23.35 11.20
C GLN A 139 5.42 24.13 12.48
N GLU A 140 6.06 23.47 13.43
CA GLU A 140 6.55 24.08 14.68
C GLU A 140 7.53 25.23 14.45
N LYS A 141 8.36 25.13 13.38
CA LYS A 141 9.28 26.22 12.98
C LYS A 141 8.56 27.35 12.26
N LEU A 142 7.49 27.04 11.53
CA LEU A 142 6.72 28.03 10.79
C LEU A 142 5.80 28.88 11.68
N THR A 143 5.32 28.33 12.81
CA THR A 143 4.46 29.05 13.76
C THR A 143 5.12 30.30 14.37
N LYS A 144 6.45 30.39 14.35
CA LYS A 144 7.19 31.60 14.79
C LYS A 144 7.06 32.76 13.80
N TYR A 145 6.77 32.48 12.54
CA TYR A 145 6.79 33.46 11.44
C TYR A 145 5.39 33.77 10.91
N PHE A 146 4.43 32.87 11.14
CA PHE A 146 3.08 33.00 10.61
C PHE A 146 2.04 33.02 11.73
N PRO A 147 1.00 33.87 11.63
CA PRO A 147 -0.14 33.84 12.54
C PRO A 147 -0.86 32.49 12.49
N ARG A 148 -1.47 32.06 13.57
CA ARG A 148 -2.22 30.79 13.65
C ARG A 148 -3.40 30.69 12.69
N SER A 149 -3.88 31.82 12.17
CA SER A 149 -4.97 31.90 11.19
C SER A 149 -4.55 31.61 9.76
N TYR A 150 -3.23 31.51 9.48
CA TYR A 150 -2.74 31.25 8.13
C TYR A 150 -2.92 29.79 7.74
N THR A 151 -3.52 29.58 6.57
CA THR A 151 -3.59 28.23 5.97
C THR A 151 -2.23 27.86 5.34
N THR A 152 -2.02 26.54 5.13
CA THR A 152 -0.80 26.02 4.49
C THR A 152 -0.54 26.68 3.13
N GLU A 153 -1.59 26.90 2.33
CA GLU A 153 -1.49 27.57 1.02
C GLU A 153 -1.08 29.05 1.14
N GLN A 154 -1.56 29.73 2.18
CA GLN A 154 -1.18 31.13 2.43
C GLN A 154 0.29 31.22 2.86
N MET A 155 0.75 30.31 3.72
CA MET A 155 2.15 30.23 4.12
C MET A 155 3.05 29.95 2.93
N GLU A 156 2.68 29.01 2.06
CA GLU A 156 3.41 28.66 0.85
C GLU A 156 3.55 29.88 -0.10
N LYS A 157 2.47 30.60 -0.38
CA LYS A 157 2.49 31.81 -1.20
C LYS A 157 3.44 32.89 -0.67
N VAL A 158 3.48 33.07 0.66
CA VAL A 158 4.42 34.03 1.27
C VAL A 158 5.85 33.57 1.14
N ILE A 159 6.11 32.26 1.38
CA ILE A 159 7.46 31.69 1.25
C ILE A 159 7.99 31.87 -0.18
N PHE A 160 7.19 31.55 -1.21
CA PHE A 160 7.62 31.75 -2.59
C PHE A 160 7.88 33.22 -2.93
N LYS A 161 7.06 34.16 -2.47
CA LYS A 161 7.33 35.59 -2.65
C LYS A 161 8.66 36.02 -2.03
N LEU A 162 8.98 35.50 -0.85
CA LEU A 162 10.26 35.82 -0.19
C LEU A 162 11.45 35.19 -0.92
N LEU A 163 11.31 34.00 -1.47
CA LEU A 163 12.34 33.35 -2.29
C LEU A 163 12.58 34.10 -3.60
N ASP A 164 11.52 34.58 -4.27
CA ASP A 164 11.62 35.42 -5.47
C ASP A 164 12.34 36.73 -5.18
N TYR A 165 11.99 37.39 -4.06
CA TYR A 165 12.67 38.61 -3.62
C TYR A 165 14.15 38.34 -3.32
N TRP A 166 14.47 37.27 -2.61
CA TRP A 166 15.85 36.87 -2.31
C TRP A 166 16.65 36.60 -3.59
N MET A 167 16.07 35.91 -4.56
CA MET A 167 16.70 35.59 -5.83
C MET A 167 17.05 36.86 -6.62
N ARG A 168 16.10 37.82 -6.72
CA ARG A 168 16.33 39.12 -7.37
C ARG A 168 17.45 39.90 -6.69
N LYS A 169 17.45 39.96 -5.37
CA LYS A 169 18.50 40.63 -4.59
C LYS A 169 19.87 40.02 -4.80
N ARG A 170 19.93 38.69 -4.91
CA ARG A 170 21.20 37.99 -5.19
C ARG A 170 21.74 38.29 -6.58
N GLN A 171 20.90 38.36 -7.61
CA GLN A 171 21.30 38.75 -8.98
C GLN A 171 21.87 40.15 -9.01
N MET A 172 21.18 41.11 -8.38
CA MET A 172 21.69 42.49 -8.31
C MET A 172 23.00 42.67 -7.52
N SER A 173 23.32 41.69 -6.63
CA SER A 173 24.58 41.72 -5.87
C SER A 173 25.74 41.05 -6.63
N GLN A 174 25.48 40.27 -7.68
CA GLN A 174 26.51 39.66 -8.54
C GLN A 174 26.89 40.53 -9.74
N GLU A 175 26.07 41.53 -10.05
CA GLU A 175 26.35 42.51 -11.15
C GLU A 175 27.13 43.76 -10.69
N ARG A 176 27.56 43.77 -9.43
CA ARG A 176 28.43 44.80 -8.85
C ARG A 176 29.84 44.25 -8.62
#